data_520bf9ad1fa9014dafcfd11ccaf41229
#
_entry.id   520bf9ad1fa9014dafcfd11ccaf41229
#
_cell.length_a   1.000
_cell.length_b   1.000
_cell.length_c   1.000
_cell.angle_alpha   90.00
_cell.angle_beta   90.00
_cell.angle_gamma   90.00
#
_symmetry.space_group_name_H-M   'P 1'
#
loop_
_entity.id
_entity.type
_entity.pdbx_description
1 polymer ?
#
loop_
_entity_poly.entity_id
_entity_poly.type
_entity_poly.pdbx_seq_one_letter_code
_entity_poly.pdbx_strand_id
1 'polypeptide(L)'
;GNDIPHGRERGCFTCLAADPAWDTPETTVQLLDALEEAFRVAGKTASAVTFFNPMHLPWVIPGSPGHEHNNMPGIATDLPLHERMLAHGYTETTQETAMYRTLTDYAIPPEIRALEHRTAAEGCTLALYDPNRHHGLDAMLQALDNPDWTVRVTAAARDGLCLPVALAGNTVAGFAGPVYPEPTGRGYFAGIGIAPQYQHRHLGKLLFFR
;
A
#
# COMPACT_ATOMS: atom_id res chain seq x y z
N GLY A 1 19.17 11.49 -1.55
CA GLY A 1 19.42 10.57 -0.45
C GLY A 1 18.11 9.99 0.04
N ASN A 2 18.03 8.68 0.09
CA ASN A 2 16.82 8.01 0.54
C ASN A 2 16.85 7.95 2.06
N ASP A 3 16.23 8.93 2.73
CA ASP A 3 16.03 8.92 4.18
C ASP A 3 14.83 8.04 4.60
N ILE A 4 14.63 6.92 3.89
CA ILE A 4 13.63 5.93 4.28
C ILE A 4 14.18 5.21 5.52
N PRO A 5 13.45 5.15 6.65
CA PRO A 5 13.93 4.57 7.90
C PRO A 5 14.48 3.14 7.79
N HIS A 6 13.99 2.35 6.84
CA HIS A 6 14.44 0.97 6.60
C HIS A 6 15.43 0.83 5.43
N GLY A 7 15.97 1.94 4.89
CA GLY A 7 16.71 1.93 3.65
C GLY A 7 18.11 2.55 3.67
N ARG A 8 18.61 2.99 4.81
CA ARG A 8 19.95 3.62 4.85
C ARG A 8 21.05 2.70 4.34
N GLU A 9 20.94 1.42 4.61
CA GLU A 9 21.91 0.39 4.22
C GLU A 9 21.62 -0.22 2.84
N ARG A 10 20.41 -0.01 2.29
CA ARG A 10 19.97 -0.61 1.03
C ARG A 10 19.97 0.41 -0.10
N GLY A 11 20.50 0.02 -1.24
CA GLY A 11 20.22 0.64 -2.51
C GLY A 11 18.88 0.11 -3.01
N CYS A 12 17.91 1.00 -3.23
CA CYS A 12 16.58 0.60 -3.67
C CYS A 12 16.34 1.04 -5.11
N PHE A 13 15.83 0.13 -5.92
CA PHE A 13 15.30 0.44 -7.25
C PHE A 13 13.87 -0.07 -7.38
N THR A 14 13.13 0.50 -8.31
CA THR A 14 11.69 0.27 -8.43
C THR A 14 11.33 -0.42 -9.74
N CYS A 15 12.24 -0.34 -10.71
CA CYS A 15 12.01 -0.86 -12.05
C CYS A 15 13.36 -1.21 -12.68
N LEU A 16 13.39 -2.30 -13.39
CA LEU A 16 14.45 -2.69 -14.30
C LEU A 16 13.80 -3.12 -15.61
N ALA A 17 14.17 -2.48 -16.70
CA ALA A 17 13.63 -2.78 -18.01
C ALA A 17 14.70 -2.56 -19.10
N ALA A 18 14.65 -3.37 -20.12
CA ALA A 18 15.42 -3.20 -21.34
C ALA A 18 14.46 -3.11 -22.54
N ASP A 19 14.94 -2.51 -23.63
CA ASP A 19 14.23 -2.60 -24.90
C ASP A 19 14.07 -4.08 -25.27
N PRO A 20 12.90 -4.52 -25.80
CA PRO A 20 12.68 -5.91 -26.17
C PRO A 20 13.75 -6.51 -27.08
N ALA A 21 14.37 -5.71 -27.92
CA ALA A 21 15.47 -6.15 -28.79
C ALA A 21 16.76 -6.50 -28.01
N TRP A 22 16.88 -6.03 -26.78
CA TRP A 22 18.04 -6.18 -25.90
C TRP A 22 17.71 -6.90 -24.59
N ASP A 23 16.48 -7.41 -24.44
CA ASP A 23 16.04 -8.11 -23.23
C ASP A 23 16.60 -9.54 -23.19
N THR A 24 17.90 -9.63 -22.90
CA THR A 24 18.62 -10.91 -22.77
C THR A 24 19.10 -11.12 -21.33
N PRO A 25 19.44 -12.36 -20.93
CA PRO A 25 20.07 -12.62 -19.63
C PRO A 25 21.34 -11.80 -19.42
N GLU A 26 22.16 -11.66 -20.44
CA GLU A 26 23.44 -10.92 -20.39
C GLU A 26 23.20 -9.43 -20.15
N THR A 27 22.22 -8.84 -20.82
CA THR A 27 21.82 -7.44 -20.59
C THR A 27 21.31 -7.25 -19.18
N THR A 28 20.50 -8.19 -18.66
CA THR A 28 20.01 -8.14 -17.27
C THR A 28 21.17 -8.14 -16.29
N VAL A 29 22.17 -9.02 -16.46
CA VAL A 29 23.35 -9.08 -15.60
C VAL A 29 24.12 -7.76 -15.66
N GLN A 30 24.39 -7.21 -16.85
CA GLN A 30 25.09 -5.94 -16.99
C GLN A 30 24.37 -4.77 -16.31
N LEU A 31 23.04 -4.72 -16.40
CA LEU A 31 22.25 -3.68 -15.74
C LEU A 31 22.29 -3.82 -14.22
N LEU A 32 22.18 -5.04 -13.71
CA LEU A 32 22.24 -5.32 -12.26
C LEU A 32 23.64 -5.01 -11.73
N ASP A 33 24.70 -5.45 -12.40
CA ASP A 33 26.09 -5.17 -12.01
C ASP A 33 26.37 -3.66 -11.95
N ALA A 34 25.92 -2.91 -12.95
CA ALA A 34 26.10 -1.46 -12.99
C ALA A 34 25.31 -0.76 -11.87
N LEU A 35 24.08 -1.22 -11.60
CA LEU A 35 23.26 -0.70 -10.53
C LEU A 35 23.86 -0.99 -9.15
N GLU A 36 24.33 -2.20 -8.92
CA GLU A 36 24.95 -2.64 -7.67
C GLU A 36 26.28 -1.91 -7.44
N GLU A 37 27.07 -1.67 -8.48
CA GLU A 37 28.28 -0.86 -8.36
C GLU A 37 27.92 0.58 -7.96
N ALA A 38 26.91 1.18 -8.57
CA ALA A 38 26.45 2.51 -8.18
C ALA A 38 26.00 2.55 -6.70
N PHE A 39 25.31 1.51 -6.23
CA PHE A 39 24.93 1.39 -4.83
C PHE A 39 26.16 1.23 -3.92
N ARG A 40 27.14 0.43 -4.31
CA ARG A 40 28.37 0.22 -3.55
C ARG A 40 29.17 1.52 -3.43
N VAL A 41 29.30 2.27 -4.51
CA VAL A 41 29.91 3.60 -4.49
C VAL A 41 29.17 4.57 -3.58
N ALA A 42 27.83 4.45 -3.49
CA ALA A 42 27.00 5.22 -2.57
C ALA A 42 27.02 4.68 -1.12
N GLY A 43 27.87 3.73 -0.79
CA GLY A 43 28.04 3.17 0.55
C GLY A 43 26.89 2.24 0.97
N LYS A 44 26.13 1.67 0.02
CA LYS A 44 25.08 0.70 0.31
C LYS A 44 25.67 -0.71 0.42
N THR A 45 25.12 -1.50 1.31
CA THR A 45 25.57 -2.87 1.59
C THR A 45 24.63 -3.94 1.04
N ALA A 46 23.45 -3.54 0.57
CA ALA A 46 22.47 -4.42 -0.04
C ALA A 46 21.74 -3.70 -1.18
N SER A 47 21.27 -4.47 -2.15
CA SER A 47 20.39 -4.03 -3.24
C SER A 47 18.99 -4.64 -3.05
N ALA A 48 17.94 -3.87 -3.32
CA ALA A 48 16.57 -4.36 -3.18
C ALA A 48 15.64 -3.71 -4.21
N VAL A 49 14.72 -4.52 -4.74
CA VAL A 49 13.51 -3.99 -5.40
C VAL A 49 12.52 -3.62 -4.31
N THR A 50 12.03 -2.39 -4.31
CA THR A 50 11.04 -1.97 -3.33
C THR A 50 9.65 -2.15 -3.88
N PHE A 51 8.73 -2.61 -3.05
CA PHE A 51 7.33 -2.60 -3.41
C PHE A 51 6.64 -1.26 -3.07
N PHE A 52 7.21 -0.46 -2.18
CA PHE A 52 6.79 0.92 -1.99
C PHE A 52 7.43 1.83 -3.04
N ASN A 53 6.67 2.76 -3.58
CA ASN A 53 7.21 3.81 -4.44
C ASN A 53 7.75 4.97 -3.58
N PRO A 54 9.04 4.95 -3.20
CA PRO A 54 9.62 5.96 -2.31
C PRO A 54 9.72 7.34 -2.97
N MET A 55 9.62 7.40 -4.29
CA MET A 55 9.73 8.63 -5.06
C MET A 55 8.36 9.21 -5.46
N HIS A 56 7.27 8.58 -5.05
CA HIS A 56 5.91 8.94 -5.44
C HIS A 56 5.72 9.09 -6.97
N LEU A 57 6.47 8.30 -7.74
CA LEU A 57 6.33 8.29 -9.18
C LEU A 57 4.97 7.70 -9.58
N PRO A 58 4.30 8.26 -10.58
CA PRO A 58 3.11 7.65 -11.12
C PRO A 58 3.47 6.33 -11.82
N TRP A 59 2.96 5.23 -11.30
CA TRP A 59 3.12 3.90 -11.91
C TRP A 59 2.10 3.64 -13.02
N VAL A 60 1.17 4.55 -13.19
CA VAL A 60 0.19 4.51 -14.27
C VAL A 60 0.68 5.37 -15.40
N ILE A 61 0.86 4.77 -16.57
CA ILE A 61 1.09 5.49 -17.82
C ILE A 61 -0.27 5.55 -18.54
N PRO A 62 -0.91 6.71 -18.62
CA PRO A 62 -2.21 6.84 -19.27
C PRO A 62 -2.18 6.29 -20.70
N GLY A 63 -3.17 5.47 -21.03
CA GLY A 63 -3.31 4.86 -22.35
C GLY A 63 -2.40 3.67 -22.63
N SER A 64 -1.61 3.22 -21.65
CA SER A 64 -0.80 2.00 -21.77
C SER A 64 -1.59 0.79 -21.28
N PRO A 65 -1.79 -0.24 -22.11
CA PRO A 65 -2.49 -1.45 -21.69
C PRO A 65 -1.79 -2.11 -20.49
N GLY A 66 -2.58 -2.52 -19.49
CA GLY A 66 -2.07 -3.23 -18.30
C GLY A 66 -1.42 -2.35 -17.24
N HIS A 67 -1.30 -1.04 -17.46
CA HIS A 67 -0.75 -0.12 -16.47
C HIS A 67 -1.78 0.45 -15.50
N GLU A 68 -3.05 0.42 -15.85
CA GLU A 68 -4.16 0.85 -15.00
C GLU A 68 -4.26 0.06 -13.69
N HIS A 69 -3.61 -1.07 -13.63
CA HIS A 69 -3.71 -2.00 -12.51
C HIS A 69 -2.52 -1.97 -11.57
N ASN A 70 -1.37 -1.52 -12.05
CA ASN A 70 -0.15 -1.75 -11.31
C ASN A 70 0.29 -0.51 -10.56
N ASN A 71 0.13 -0.56 -9.26
CA ASN A 71 0.68 0.45 -8.36
C ASN A 71 1.92 0.00 -7.65
N MET A 72 2.28 -1.26 -7.76
CA MET A 72 3.32 -1.82 -6.94
C MET A 72 4.57 -1.95 -7.77
N PRO A 73 5.65 -1.26 -7.38
CA PRO A 73 6.96 -1.59 -7.87
C PRO A 73 7.29 -3.01 -7.42
N GLY A 74 7.89 -3.76 -8.29
CA GLY A 74 8.21 -5.15 -8.04
C GLY A 74 8.49 -5.85 -9.35
N ILE A 75 8.72 -7.13 -9.28
CA ILE A 75 8.91 -7.99 -10.44
C ILE A 75 7.78 -9.00 -10.48
N ALA A 76 7.06 -9.05 -11.59
CA ALA A 76 6.02 -10.06 -11.77
C ALA A 76 6.67 -11.45 -11.86
N THR A 77 6.12 -12.40 -11.11
CA THR A 77 6.73 -13.73 -10.93
C THR A 77 6.68 -14.60 -12.20
N ASP A 78 5.87 -14.21 -13.17
CA ASP A 78 5.76 -14.86 -14.48
C ASP A 78 6.67 -14.25 -15.56
N LEU A 79 7.43 -13.22 -15.22
CA LEU A 79 8.38 -12.60 -16.15
C LEU A 79 9.75 -13.28 -16.11
N PRO A 80 10.45 -13.40 -17.26
CA PRO A 80 11.82 -13.92 -17.31
C PRO A 80 12.80 -13.16 -16.41
N LEU A 81 12.55 -11.87 -16.17
CA LEU A 81 13.35 -11.03 -15.28
C LEU A 81 13.39 -11.58 -13.85
N HIS A 82 12.28 -12.13 -13.34
CA HIS A 82 12.23 -12.73 -12.02
C HIS A 82 13.24 -13.88 -11.87
N GLU A 83 13.23 -14.84 -12.79
CA GLU A 83 14.18 -15.95 -12.79
C GLU A 83 15.63 -15.48 -12.92
N ARG A 84 15.89 -14.48 -13.77
CA ARG A 84 17.22 -13.89 -13.97
C ARG A 84 17.74 -13.23 -12.70
N MET A 85 16.88 -12.54 -11.97
CA MET A 85 17.25 -11.92 -10.70
C MET A 85 17.58 -12.96 -9.62
N LEU A 86 16.80 -14.03 -9.53
CA LEU A 86 17.12 -15.14 -8.62
C LEU A 86 18.47 -15.77 -8.99
N ALA A 87 18.72 -15.99 -10.28
CA ALA A 87 20.00 -16.52 -10.78
C ALA A 87 21.18 -15.56 -10.50
N HIS A 88 20.95 -14.24 -10.44
CA HIS A 88 21.94 -13.24 -10.10
C HIS A 88 22.24 -13.16 -8.58
N GLY A 89 21.43 -13.82 -7.75
CA GLY A 89 21.63 -13.88 -6.30
C GLY A 89 20.63 -13.09 -5.46
N TYR A 90 19.61 -12.51 -6.08
CA TYR A 90 18.49 -11.94 -5.33
C TYR A 90 17.64 -13.04 -4.70
N THR A 91 16.98 -12.71 -3.61
CA THR A 91 16.05 -13.61 -2.91
C THR A 91 14.71 -12.96 -2.77
N GLU A 92 13.64 -13.73 -2.91
CA GLU A 92 12.30 -13.26 -2.59
C GLU A 92 12.18 -12.99 -1.09
N THR A 93 11.69 -11.81 -0.75
CA THR A 93 11.40 -11.44 0.64
C THR A 93 9.90 -11.33 0.90
N THR A 94 9.12 -11.00 -0.13
CA THR A 94 7.68 -10.79 -0.04
C THR A 94 7.06 -11.10 -1.40
N GLN A 95 5.89 -11.70 -1.39
CA GLN A 95 5.06 -11.89 -2.58
C GLN A 95 3.72 -11.20 -2.36
N GLU A 96 3.31 -10.37 -3.31
CA GLU A 96 2.07 -9.62 -3.29
C GLU A 96 1.12 -10.13 -4.38
N THR A 97 -0.16 -10.13 -4.10
CA THR A 97 -1.18 -10.53 -5.07
C THR A 97 -2.09 -9.35 -5.37
N ALA A 98 -2.14 -8.93 -6.63
CA ALA A 98 -3.11 -7.96 -7.08
C ALA A 98 -4.48 -8.64 -7.30
N MET A 99 -5.50 -8.10 -6.68
CA MET A 99 -6.88 -8.58 -6.83
C MET A 99 -7.74 -7.48 -7.43
N TYR A 100 -8.54 -7.84 -8.42
CA TYR A 100 -9.40 -6.89 -9.14
C TYR A 100 -10.86 -7.26 -8.99
N ARG A 101 -11.71 -6.24 -8.89
CA ARG A 101 -13.16 -6.41 -8.90
C ARG A 101 -13.80 -5.28 -9.67
N THR A 102 -14.70 -5.61 -10.56
CA THR A 102 -15.60 -4.64 -11.19
C THR A 102 -16.56 -4.09 -10.14
N LEU A 103 -16.67 -2.76 -10.07
CA LEU A 103 -17.52 -2.07 -9.09
C LEU A 103 -18.89 -1.68 -9.65
N THR A 104 -19.11 -1.79 -10.97
CA THR A 104 -20.37 -1.39 -11.63
C THR A 104 -21.58 -2.08 -11.01
N ASP A 105 -21.46 -3.37 -10.69
CA ASP A 105 -22.54 -4.18 -10.11
C ASP A 105 -22.26 -4.55 -8.65
N TYR A 106 -21.36 -3.80 -8.01
CA TYR A 106 -20.99 -4.14 -6.65
C TYR A 106 -22.14 -3.91 -5.68
N ALA A 107 -22.50 -4.96 -4.94
CA ALA A 107 -23.39 -4.89 -3.81
C ALA A 107 -22.69 -5.45 -2.57
N ILE A 108 -22.92 -4.81 -1.43
CA ILE A 108 -22.41 -5.31 -0.15
C ILE A 108 -23.01 -6.68 0.13
N PRO A 109 -22.18 -7.73 0.33
CA PRO A 109 -22.66 -9.08 0.60
C PRO A 109 -23.58 -9.13 1.84
N PRO A 110 -24.64 -9.97 1.82
CA PRO A 110 -25.58 -10.07 2.94
C PRO A 110 -24.90 -10.43 4.28
N GLU A 111 -23.87 -11.27 4.24
CA GLU A 111 -23.10 -11.66 5.42
C GLU A 111 -22.33 -10.47 6.03
N ILE A 112 -21.93 -9.49 5.22
CA ILE A 112 -21.29 -8.27 5.71
C ILE A 112 -22.31 -7.38 6.42
N ARG A 113 -23.52 -7.26 5.87
CA ARG A 113 -24.63 -6.54 6.54
C ARG A 113 -24.99 -7.19 7.88
N ALA A 114 -25.09 -8.51 7.89
CA ALA A 114 -25.35 -9.25 9.13
C ALA A 114 -24.22 -9.07 10.16
N LEU A 115 -22.97 -9.03 9.69
CA LEU A 115 -21.81 -8.76 10.53
C LEU A 115 -21.86 -7.34 11.12
N GLU A 116 -22.20 -6.34 10.32
CA GLU A 116 -22.34 -4.94 10.75
C GLU A 116 -23.40 -4.80 11.85
N HIS A 117 -24.55 -5.47 11.70
CA HIS A 117 -25.59 -5.48 12.75
C HIS A 117 -25.08 -6.10 14.06
N ARG A 118 -24.31 -7.19 13.99
CA ARG A 118 -23.75 -7.82 15.20
C ARG A 118 -22.73 -6.92 15.89
N THR A 119 -21.79 -6.35 15.14
CA THR A 119 -20.78 -5.45 15.73
C THR A 119 -21.40 -4.18 16.28
N ALA A 120 -22.48 -3.67 15.67
CA ALA A 120 -23.23 -2.53 16.20
C ALA A 120 -23.89 -2.87 17.56
N ALA A 121 -24.44 -4.07 17.71
CA ALA A 121 -24.98 -4.54 18.99
C ALA A 121 -23.90 -4.68 20.09
N GLU A 122 -22.64 -4.86 19.69
CA GLU A 122 -21.46 -4.89 20.57
C GLU A 122 -20.85 -3.49 20.81
N GLY A 123 -21.53 -2.42 20.36
CA GLY A 123 -21.11 -1.04 20.52
C GLY A 123 -20.04 -0.56 19.52
N CYS A 124 -19.82 -1.33 18.43
CA CYS A 124 -18.88 -0.94 17.37
C CYS A 124 -19.65 -0.59 16.09
N THR A 125 -19.40 0.59 15.55
CA THR A 125 -20.08 1.11 14.33
C THR A 125 -19.08 1.62 13.31
N LEU A 126 -19.54 1.86 12.08
CA LEU A 126 -18.79 2.51 11.04
C LEU A 126 -19.33 3.91 10.76
N ALA A 127 -18.45 4.86 10.49
CA ALA A 127 -18.81 6.22 10.13
C ALA A 127 -17.75 6.86 9.24
N LEU A 128 -18.05 8.00 8.65
CA LEU A 128 -17.03 8.93 8.20
C LEU A 128 -16.50 9.71 9.38
N TYR A 129 -15.19 9.94 9.44
CA TYR A 129 -14.58 10.68 10.53
C TYR A 129 -15.13 12.11 10.63
N ASP A 130 -15.53 12.50 11.84
CA ASP A 130 -15.98 13.85 12.17
C ASP A 130 -15.25 14.27 13.47
N PRO A 131 -14.34 15.28 13.40
CA PRO A 131 -13.55 15.71 14.56
C PRO A 131 -14.39 16.32 15.69
N ASN A 132 -15.64 16.73 15.41
CA ASN A 132 -16.54 17.27 16.44
C ASN A 132 -17.27 16.17 17.22
N ARG A 133 -17.30 14.95 16.71
CA ARG A 133 -18.07 13.84 17.28
C ARG A 133 -17.20 12.67 17.71
N HIS A 134 -16.06 12.49 17.02
CA HIS A 134 -15.20 11.33 17.22
C HIS A 134 -13.87 11.78 17.86
N HIS A 135 -13.35 10.96 18.74
CA HIS A 135 -12.10 11.23 19.45
C HIS A 135 -11.16 10.03 19.40
N GLY A 136 -9.92 10.20 19.83
CA GLY A 136 -8.94 9.13 19.94
C GLY A 136 -8.24 8.75 18.63
N LEU A 137 -8.36 9.57 17.56
CA LEU A 137 -7.66 9.32 16.29
C LEU A 137 -6.16 9.23 16.49
N ASP A 138 -5.55 10.20 17.19
CA ASP A 138 -4.11 10.22 17.43
C ASP A 138 -3.64 9.03 18.25
N ALA A 139 -4.39 8.66 19.30
CA ALA A 139 -4.07 7.50 20.13
C ALA A 139 -4.15 6.18 19.32
N MET A 140 -5.13 6.08 18.42
CA MET A 140 -5.25 4.94 17.51
C MET A 140 -4.07 4.87 16.55
N LEU A 141 -3.64 5.99 15.95
CA LEU A 141 -2.50 6.05 15.05
C LEU A 141 -1.19 5.72 15.77
N GLN A 142 -1.00 6.22 16.99
CA GLN A 142 0.15 5.86 17.84
C GLN A 142 0.18 4.35 18.14
N ALA A 143 -0.97 3.75 18.44
CA ALA A 143 -1.05 2.31 18.72
C ALA A 143 -0.77 1.44 17.48
N LEU A 144 -0.94 1.97 16.27
CA LEU A 144 -0.59 1.28 15.02
C LEU A 144 0.90 1.38 14.68
N ASP A 145 1.63 2.31 15.27
CA ASP A 145 3.08 2.52 15.11
C ASP A 145 3.53 2.56 13.64
N ASN A 146 2.75 3.25 12.80
CA ASN A 146 3.05 3.43 11.38
C ASN A 146 3.16 4.92 11.04
N PRO A 147 4.39 5.46 10.93
CA PRO A 147 4.62 6.88 10.67
C PRO A 147 3.99 7.41 9.38
N ASP A 148 3.98 6.60 8.32
CA ASP A 148 3.38 7.00 7.03
C ASP A 148 1.86 7.15 7.16
N TRP A 149 1.19 6.20 7.82
CA TRP A 149 -0.24 6.31 8.12
C TRP A 149 -0.54 7.49 9.03
N THR A 150 0.30 7.74 10.03
CA THR A 150 0.12 8.90 10.92
C THR A 150 0.11 10.20 10.13
N VAL A 151 1.09 10.40 9.25
CA VAL A 151 1.15 11.61 8.42
C VAL A 151 -0.07 11.73 7.49
N ARG A 152 -0.41 10.66 6.76
CA ARG A 152 -1.47 10.68 5.75
C ARG A 152 -2.87 10.82 6.36
N VAL A 153 -3.15 10.05 7.40
CA VAL A 153 -4.47 10.05 8.04
C VAL A 153 -4.71 11.35 8.80
N THR A 154 -3.70 11.88 9.50
CA THR A 154 -3.81 13.19 10.18
C THR A 154 -4.03 14.31 9.17
N ALA A 155 -3.31 14.30 8.04
CA ALA A 155 -3.53 15.30 6.99
C ALA A 155 -4.95 15.18 6.41
N ALA A 156 -5.41 13.97 6.11
CA ALA A 156 -6.76 13.74 5.60
C ALA A 156 -7.86 14.21 6.57
N ALA A 157 -7.69 13.93 7.86
CA ALA A 157 -8.63 14.37 8.89
C ALA A 157 -8.71 15.90 9.00
N ARG A 158 -7.53 16.57 8.94
CA ARG A 158 -7.45 18.02 8.95
C ARG A 158 -8.09 18.67 7.70
N ASP A 159 -7.85 18.06 6.54
CA ASP A 159 -8.27 18.60 5.24
C ASP A 159 -9.71 18.18 4.87
N GLY A 160 -10.39 17.45 5.77
CA GLY A 160 -11.78 16.99 5.58
C GLY A 160 -11.96 15.98 4.45
N LEU A 161 -10.92 15.21 4.13
CA LEU A 161 -11.02 14.16 3.12
C LEU A 161 -11.87 12.97 3.62
N CYS A 162 -12.38 12.19 2.66
CA CYS A 162 -13.15 11.01 2.98
C CYS A 162 -12.29 10.00 3.77
N LEU A 163 -12.60 9.84 5.06
CA LEU A 163 -11.89 8.95 5.97
C LEU A 163 -12.91 8.06 6.71
N PRO A 164 -13.22 6.87 6.19
CA PRO A 164 -14.02 5.88 6.90
C PRO A 164 -13.32 5.43 8.18
N VAL A 165 -14.06 5.35 9.28
CA VAL A 165 -13.56 4.91 10.58
C VAL A 165 -14.47 3.85 11.19
N ALA A 166 -13.86 2.94 11.96
CA ALA A 166 -14.55 2.08 12.90
C ALA A 166 -14.51 2.76 14.26
N LEU A 167 -15.65 2.75 14.96
CA LEU A 167 -15.85 3.39 16.24
C LEU A 167 -16.22 2.36 17.30
N ALA A 168 -15.68 2.51 18.50
CA ALA A 168 -16.19 1.89 19.73
C ALA A 168 -16.85 3.01 20.56
N GLY A 169 -18.18 3.07 20.54
CA GLY A 169 -18.90 4.29 20.95
C GLY A 169 -18.53 5.45 20.02
N ASN A 170 -17.90 6.50 20.57
CA ASN A 170 -17.37 7.63 19.80
C ASN A 170 -15.85 7.63 19.68
N THR A 171 -15.16 6.58 20.15
CA THR A 171 -13.71 6.45 20.08
C THR A 171 -13.32 5.77 18.79
N VAL A 172 -12.36 6.35 18.05
CA VAL A 172 -11.82 5.76 16.83
C VAL A 172 -11.06 4.48 17.17
N ALA A 173 -11.55 3.36 16.67
CA ALA A 173 -10.98 2.03 16.85
C ALA A 173 -10.11 1.60 15.65
N GLY A 174 -10.34 2.20 14.49
CA GLY A 174 -9.61 1.93 13.26
C GLY A 174 -10.06 2.85 12.13
N PHE A 175 -9.37 2.75 11.01
CA PHE A 175 -9.62 3.55 9.81
C PHE A 175 -9.49 2.72 8.53
N ALA A 176 -10.06 3.23 7.45
CA ALA A 176 -9.78 2.82 6.08
C ALA A 176 -9.58 4.08 5.22
N GLY A 177 -8.55 4.11 4.40
CA GLY A 177 -8.27 5.28 3.58
C GLY A 177 -7.05 6.09 4.03
N PRO A 178 -6.98 7.41 3.77
CA PRO A 178 -8.03 8.22 3.11
C PRO A 178 -8.36 7.73 1.71
N VAL A 179 -9.56 8.07 1.23
CA VAL A 179 -10.04 7.77 -0.12
C VAL A 179 -10.26 9.06 -0.87
N TYR A 180 -9.59 9.23 -2.00
CA TYR A 180 -9.76 10.40 -2.87
C TYR A 180 -9.34 10.07 -4.31
N PRO A 181 -9.90 10.78 -5.32
CA PRO A 181 -9.46 10.63 -6.69
C PRO A 181 -8.10 11.31 -6.90
N GLU A 182 -7.20 10.63 -7.59
CA GLU A 182 -5.95 11.23 -8.08
C GLU A 182 -6.18 11.94 -9.42
N PRO A 183 -5.26 12.84 -9.84
CA PRO A 183 -5.36 13.53 -11.13
C PRO A 183 -5.39 12.58 -12.34
N THR A 184 -4.90 11.37 -12.18
CA THR A 184 -4.94 10.29 -13.19
C THR A 184 -6.32 9.65 -13.35
N GLY A 185 -7.29 10.00 -12.50
CA GLY A 185 -8.62 9.37 -12.43
C GLY A 185 -8.66 8.10 -11.56
N ARG A 186 -7.52 7.70 -11.00
CA ARG A 186 -7.44 6.56 -10.07
C ARG A 186 -7.93 6.97 -8.68
N GLY A 187 -8.61 6.05 -7.98
CA GLY A 187 -8.90 6.22 -6.56
C GLY A 187 -7.69 5.87 -5.71
N TYR A 188 -7.26 6.80 -4.86
CA TYR A 188 -6.22 6.52 -3.88
C TYR A 188 -6.81 5.89 -2.63
N PHE A 189 -6.08 4.93 -2.07
CA PHE A 189 -6.42 4.25 -0.81
C PHE A 189 -5.14 3.91 -0.06
N ALA A 190 -4.95 4.50 1.15
CA ALA A 190 -3.71 4.34 1.90
C ALA A 190 -3.60 3.01 2.66
N GLY A 191 -4.72 2.43 3.05
CA GLY A 191 -4.75 1.18 3.80
C GLY A 191 -5.85 1.09 4.84
N ILE A 192 -5.85 0.00 5.60
CA ILE A 192 -6.78 -0.25 6.71
C ILE A 192 -5.96 -0.57 7.96
N GLY A 193 -6.23 0.15 9.05
CA GLY A 193 -5.62 -0.09 10.34
C GLY A 193 -6.66 -0.23 11.44
N ILE A 194 -6.50 -1.23 12.31
CA ILE A 194 -7.33 -1.43 13.53
C ILE A 194 -6.39 -1.46 14.72
N ALA A 195 -6.63 -0.57 15.70
CA ALA A 195 -5.85 -0.52 16.92
C ALA A 195 -5.86 -1.89 17.63
N PRO A 196 -4.72 -2.35 18.20
CA PRO A 196 -4.56 -3.70 18.73
C PRO A 196 -5.67 -4.15 19.67
N GLN A 197 -6.14 -3.27 20.56
CA GLN A 197 -7.21 -3.57 21.52
C GLN A 197 -8.60 -3.80 20.88
N TYR A 198 -8.79 -3.44 19.61
CA TYR A 198 -10.03 -3.61 18.86
C TYR A 198 -9.93 -4.65 17.74
N GLN A 199 -8.78 -5.30 17.58
CA GLN A 199 -8.59 -6.37 16.61
C GLN A 199 -9.48 -7.59 16.95
N HIS A 200 -9.61 -8.51 16.02
CA HIS A 200 -10.42 -9.73 16.11
C HIS A 200 -11.94 -9.51 16.29
N ARG A 201 -12.42 -8.28 16.09
CA ARG A 201 -13.84 -7.92 16.09
C ARG A 201 -14.40 -7.71 14.69
N HIS A 202 -13.71 -8.17 13.68
CA HIS A 202 -14.08 -8.05 12.26
C HIS A 202 -14.17 -6.61 11.71
N LEU A 203 -13.72 -5.60 12.44
CA LEU A 203 -13.83 -4.19 12.03
C LEU A 203 -13.08 -3.89 10.75
N GLY A 204 -11.88 -4.48 10.56
CA GLY A 204 -11.11 -4.33 9.31
C GLY A 204 -11.86 -4.91 8.11
N LYS A 205 -12.53 -6.07 8.28
CA LYS A 205 -13.37 -6.64 7.23
C LYS A 205 -14.55 -5.72 6.89
N LEU A 206 -15.21 -5.15 7.89
CA LEU A 206 -16.31 -4.22 7.67
C LEU A 206 -15.87 -2.96 6.94
N LEU A 207 -14.74 -2.36 7.35
CA LEU A 207 -14.16 -1.19 6.70
C LEU A 207 -13.78 -1.45 5.23
N PHE A 208 -13.30 -2.65 4.93
CA PHE A 208 -12.93 -3.03 3.55
C PHE A 208 -14.13 -3.10 2.61
N PHE A 209 -15.30 -3.47 3.10
CA PHE A 209 -16.51 -3.64 2.28
C PHE A 209 -17.40 -2.40 2.23
N ARG A 210 -17.05 -1.33 2.96
CA ARG A 210 -17.81 -0.09 3.05
C ARG A 210 -17.13 1.04 2.30
#